data_a68b85e02f61f1f82c7c5b814b26be79
#
_entry.id   a68b85e02f61f1f82c7c5b814b26be79
#
_cell.length_a   1.000
_cell.length_b   1.000
_cell.length_c   1.000
_cell.angle_alpha   90.00
_cell.angle_beta   90.00
_cell.angle_gamma   90.00
#
_symmetry.space_group_name_H-M   'P 1'
#
loop_
_entity.id
_entity.type
_entity.pdbx_description
1 polymer ?
#
loop_
_entity_poly.entity_id
_entity_poly.type
_entity_poly.pdbx_seq_one_letter_code
_entity_poly.pdbx_strand_id
1 'polypeptide(L)'
;MKLKIALCFLLLSAPPVFAQATDMPLLIGGCQGCHGVSGQGGQGIPSIKANHSRDEFIALMRSFSANERPATIMGRISRGYSPEQIALLAAHYARPQ
;
A
#
# COMPACT_ATOMS: atom_id res chain seq x y z
N MET A 1 45.33 34.67 -26.90
CA MET A 1 44.41 33.52 -27.02
C MET A 1 43.59 33.45 -25.74
N LYS A 2 42.32 33.74 -25.85
CA LYS A 2 41.41 33.65 -24.71
C LYS A 2 40.73 32.29 -24.76
N LEU A 3 41.17 31.39 -23.88
CA LEU A 3 40.53 30.06 -23.72
C LEU A 3 39.21 30.26 -22.95
N LYS A 4 38.09 30.21 -23.66
CA LYS A 4 36.78 30.21 -23.04
C LYS A 4 36.46 28.78 -22.59
N ILE A 5 36.70 28.50 -21.30
CA ILE A 5 36.20 27.25 -20.69
C ILE A 5 34.69 27.41 -20.49
N ALA A 6 33.94 26.84 -21.38
CA ALA A 6 32.50 26.68 -21.19
C ALA A 6 32.28 25.53 -20.20
N LEU A 7 32.07 25.92 -18.93
CA LEU A 7 31.68 24.98 -17.88
C LEU A 7 30.22 24.60 -18.10
N CYS A 8 29.96 23.51 -18.84
CA CYS A 8 28.65 22.89 -18.95
C CYS A 8 28.29 22.31 -17.58
N PHE A 9 27.51 23.05 -16.78
CA PHE A 9 26.79 22.50 -15.65
C PHE A 9 25.66 21.61 -16.20
N LEU A 10 25.94 20.32 -16.37
CA LEU A 10 24.88 19.33 -16.51
C LEU A 10 24.23 19.20 -15.13
N LEU A 11 23.14 19.92 -14.93
CA LEU A 11 22.23 19.68 -13.82
C LEU A 11 21.59 18.30 -14.05
N LEU A 12 22.16 17.26 -13.47
CA LEU A 12 21.49 16.00 -13.32
C LEU A 12 20.33 16.23 -12.33
N SER A 13 19.19 16.61 -12.86
CA SER A 13 17.94 16.52 -12.11
C SER A 13 17.54 15.06 -11.99
N ALA A 14 18.08 14.37 -10.97
CA ALA A 14 17.56 13.07 -10.59
C ALA A 14 16.10 13.26 -10.16
N PRO A 15 15.14 12.49 -10.71
CA PRO A 15 13.76 12.54 -10.22
C PRO A 15 13.74 12.14 -8.75
N PRO A 16 12.89 12.75 -7.92
CA PRO A 16 12.76 12.34 -6.54
C PRO A 16 12.29 10.88 -6.51
N VAL A 17 13.16 10.00 -6.04
CA VAL A 17 12.79 8.61 -5.79
C VAL A 17 12.03 8.60 -4.47
N PHE A 18 10.72 8.61 -4.55
CA PHE A 18 9.89 8.31 -3.39
C PHE A 18 10.04 6.83 -3.10
N ALA A 19 10.86 6.50 -2.11
CA ALA A 19 10.97 5.14 -1.61
C ALA A 19 9.61 4.76 -0.99
N GLN A 20 8.84 3.91 -1.67
CA GLN A 20 7.65 3.31 -1.09
C GLN A 20 8.06 2.23 -0.12
N ALA A 21 7.46 2.23 1.09
CA ALA A 21 7.69 1.17 2.05
C ALA A 21 7.21 -0.16 1.46
N THR A 22 8.13 -1.12 1.34
CA THR A 22 7.85 -2.50 0.92
C THR A 22 8.11 -3.48 2.05
N ASP A 23 8.48 -2.98 3.22
CA ASP A 23 8.69 -3.77 4.42
C ASP A 23 7.34 -4.29 4.94
N MET A 24 7.12 -5.59 4.86
CA MET A 24 5.86 -6.23 5.25
C MET A 24 5.48 -5.99 6.71
N PRO A 25 6.37 -6.09 7.72
CA PRO A 25 6.03 -5.73 9.09
C PRO A 25 5.47 -4.31 9.23
N LEU A 26 6.01 -3.36 8.49
CA LEU A 26 5.51 -1.99 8.50
C LEU A 26 4.15 -1.88 7.80
N LEU A 27 3.97 -2.52 6.65
CA LEU A 27 2.71 -2.48 5.90
C LEU A 27 1.55 -3.11 6.67
N ILE A 28 1.76 -4.29 7.26
CA ILE A 28 0.72 -5.00 8.01
C ILE A 28 0.43 -4.36 9.36
N GLY A 29 1.34 -3.56 9.90
CA GLY A 29 1.14 -2.84 11.16
C GLY A 29 -0.12 -1.98 11.16
N GLY A 30 -0.45 -1.35 10.05
CA GLY A 30 -1.69 -0.59 9.87
C GLY A 30 -2.97 -1.43 9.83
N CYS A 31 -2.85 -2.74 9.64
CA CYS A 31 -3.97 -3.69 9.63
C CYS A 31 -4.15 -4.36 11.00
N GLN A 32 -3.05 -4.74 11.63
CA GLN A 32 -3.02 -5.57 12.85
C GLN A 32 -3.70 -4.90 14.04
N GLY A 33 -3.61 -3.57 14.17
CA GLY A 33 -4.19 -2.84 15.29
C GLY A 33 -5.70 -2.99 15.41
N CYS A 34 -6.40 -3.21 14.30
CA CYS A 34 -7.86 -3.38 14.27
C CYS A 34 -8.26 -4.80 13.87
N HIS A 35 -7.65 -5.37 12.84
CA HIS A 35 -8.00 -6.70 12.32
C HIS A 35 -7.34 -7.88 13.05
N GLY A 36 -6.47 -7.60 14.01
CA GLY A 36 -5.76 -8.62 14.77
C GLY A 36 -4.39 -8.97 14.21
N VAL A 37 -3.54 -9.57 15.04
CA VAL A 37 -2.14 -9.89 14.71
C VAL A 37 -2.01 -10.78 13.47
N SER A 38 -2.93 -11.70 13.28
CA SER A 38 -3.00 -12.56 12.09
C SER A 38 -4.09 -12.16 11.09
N GLY A 39 -4.78 -11.04 11.31
CA GLY A 39 -5.91 -10.61 10.49
C GLY A 39 -7.20 -11.35 10.79
N GLN A 40 -7.32 -11.99 11.94
CA GLN A 40 -8.46 -12.82 12.31
C GLN A 40 -9.75 -12.04 12.57
N GLY A 41 -9.68 -10.74 12.81
CA GLY A 41 -10.81 -9.90 13.18
C GLY A 41 -11.31 -10.13 14.59
N GLY A 42 -12.49 -9.63 14.90
CA GLY A 42 -13.17 -9.78 16.18
C GLY A 42 -13.88 -8.51 16.60
N GLN A 43 -14.86 -8.61 17.49
CA GLN A 43 -15.62 -7.48 18.04
C GLN A 43 -16.26 -6.57 16.95
N GLY A 44 -16.84 -7.16 15.94
CA GLY A 44 -17.46 -6.46 14.82
C GLY A 44 -16.51 -6.04 13.71
N ILE A 45 -15.20 -6.27 13.87
CA ILE A 45 -14.19 -6.02 12.84
C ILE A 45 -14.00 -7.31 12.03
N PRO A 46 -14.16 -7.27 10.70
CA PRO A 46 -14.12 -8.48 9.90
C PRO A 46 -12.72 -9.11 9.86
N SER A 47 -12.67 -10.43 9.74
CA SER A 47 -11.45 -11.14 9.41
C SER A 47 -11.00 -10.80 7.98
N ILE A 48 -9.72 -10.56 7.82
CA ILE A 48 -9.09 -10.36 6.50
C ILE A 48 -8.15 -11.50 6.14
N LYS A 49 -7.94 -12.44 7.06
CA LYS A 49 -7.08 -13.61 6.83
C LYS A 49 -7.84 -14.68 6.05
N ALA A 50 -7.31 -15.03 4.88
CA ALA A 50 -7.79 -16.13 4.04
C ALA A 50 -9.29 -16.09 3.66
N ASN A 51 -9.95 -14.95 3.81
CA ASN A 51 -11.37 -14.79 3.47
C ASN A 51 -11.61 -14.50 1.99
N HIS A 52 -10.62 -13.92 1.33
CA HIS A 52 -10.71 -13.47 -0.05
C HIS A 52 -9.58 -14.05 -0.88
N SER A 53 -9.82 -14.21 -2.17
CA SER A 53 -8.74 -14.41 -3.12
C SER A 53 -7.88 -13.15 -3.19
N ARG A 54 -6.72 -13.26 -3.82
CA ARG A 54 -5.83 -12.12 -4.04
C ARG A 54 -6.53 -10.99 -4.80
N ASP A 55 -7.22 -11.32 -5.88
CA ASP A 55 -7.92 -10.33 -6.71
C ASP A 55 -9.10 -9.70 -5.98
N GLU A 56 -9.85 -10.48 -5.23
CA GLU A 56 -10.94 -9.97 -4.37
C GLU A 56 -10.43 -9.01 -3.30
N PHE A 57 -9.33 -9.33 -2.64
CA PHE A 57 -8.71 -8.44 -1.65
C PHE A 57 -8.30 -7.10 -2.28
N ILE A 58 -7.65 -7.15 -3.43
CA ILE A 58 -7.25 -5.94 -4.18
C ILE A 58 -8.47 -5.12 -4.58
N ALA A 59 -9.51 -5.77 -5.11
CA ALA A 59 -10.74 -5.10 -5.52
C ALA A 59 -11.46 -4.44 -4.34
N LEU A 60 -11.52 -5.10 -3.18
CA LEU A 60 -12.09 -4.55 -1.96
C LEU A 60 -11.33 -3.31 -1.49
N MET A 61 -10.01 -3.38 -1.42
CA MET A 61 -9.19 -2.23 -1.00
C MET A 61 -9.34 -1.05 -1.95
N ARG A 62 -9.43 -1.30 -3.25
CA ARG A 62 -9.69 -0.26 -4.26
C ARG A 62 -11.06 0.38 -4.10
N SER A 63 -12.08 -0.42 -3.85
CA SER A 63 -13.45 0.08 -3.65
C SER A 63 -13.58 0.95 -2.41
N PHE A 64 -12.86 0.64 -1.33
CA PHE A 64 -12.76 1.53 -0.17
C PHE A 64 -12.04 2.83 -0.50
N SER A 65 -10.92 2.76 -1.22
CA SER A 65 -10.16 3.95 -1.62
C SER A 65 -10.97 4.89 -2.51
N ALA A 66 -11.79 4.34 -3.39
CA ALA A 66 -12.65 5.09 -4.30
C ALA A 66 -13.99 5.56 -3.67
N ASN A 67 -14.21 5.25 -2.39
CA ASN A 67 -15.46 5.51 -1.70
C ASN A 67 -16.70 4.88 -2.37
N GLU A 68 -16.52 3.73 -3.00
CA GLU A 68 -17.56 2.95 -3.67
C GLU A 68 -18.20 1.91 -2.73
N ARG A 69 -17.60 1.70 -1.56
CA ARG A 69 -18.06 0.75 -0.57
C ARG A 69 -18.21 1.43 0.79
N PRO A 70 -19.37 1.28 1.47
CA PRO A 70 -19.58 1.83 2.79
C PRO A 70 -18.58 1.27 3.81
N ALA A 71 -17.97 2.15 4.58
CA ALA A 71 -17.07 1.80 5.67
C ALA A 71 -16.95 2.94 6.68
N THR A 72 -16.66 2.63 7.93
CA THR A 72 -16.41 3.65 8.94
C THR A 72 -15.03 4.28 8.80
N ILE A 73 -13.99 3.47 8.60
CA ILE A 73 -12.60 3.96 8.54
C ILE A 73 -11.79 3.42 7.35
N MET A 74 -12.19 2.26 6.79
CA MET A 74 -11.38 1.61 5.75
C MET A 74 -11.17 2.48 4.51
N GLY A 75 -12.07 3.38 4.18
CA GLY A 75 -11.86 4.34 3.09
C GLY A 75 -10.64 5.24 3.34
N ARG A 76 -10.42 5.68 4.56
CA ARG A 76 -9.24 6.48 4.94
C ARG A 76 -7.97 5.65 5.00
N ILE A 77 -8.06 4.45 5.57
CA ILE A 77 -6.92 3.54 5.68
C ILE A 77 -6.41 3.13 4.30
N SER A 78 -7.31 2.67 3.43
CA SER A 78 -6.94 2.17 2.10
C SER A 78 -6.32 3.24 1.21
N ARG A 79 -6.69 4.50 1.34
CA ARG A 79 -6.06 5.61 0.61
C ARG A 79 -4.61 5.87 1.00
N GLY A 80 -4.16 5.36 2.14
CA GLY A 80 -2.77 5.45 2.58
C GLY A 80 -1.82 4.43 1.91
N TYR A 81 -2.34 3.50 1.13
CA TYR A 81 -1.56 2.45 0.46
C TYR A 81 -1.54 2.66 -1.05
N SER A 82 -0.36 2.47 -1.66
CA SER A 82 -0.22 2.43 -3.11
C SER A 82 -0.78 1.13 -3.68
N PRO A 83 -1.06 1.06 -5.00
CA PRO A 83 -1.45 -0.19 -5.66
C PRO A 83 -0.46 -1.33 -5.43
N GLU A 84 0.84 -1.04 -5.42
CA GLU A 84 1.91 -2.01 -5.18
C GLU A 84 1.88 -2.52 -3.74
N GLN A 85 1.66 -1.64 -2.77
CA GLN A 85 1.52 -2.00 -1.36
C GLN A 85 0.25 -2.84 -1.12
N ILE A 86 -0.85 -2.50 -1.76
CA ILE A 86 -2.08 -3.30 -1.71
C ILE A 86 -1.85 -4.70 -2.28
N ALA A 87 -1.08 -4.83 -3.37
CA ALA A 87 -0.73 -6.13 -3.94
C ALA A 87 0.11 -6.98 -2.96
N LEU A 88 1.04 -6.37 -2.23
CA LEU A 88 1.82 -7.04 -1.19
C LEU A 88 0.94 -7.49 -0.02
N LEU A 89 0.03 -6.64 0.44
CA LEU A 89 -0.94 -6.98 1.48
C LEU A 89 -1.86 -8.12 1.04
N ALA A 90 -2.33 -8.11 -0.20
CA ALA A 90 -3.12 -9.18 -0.78
C ALA A 90 -2.37 -10.51 -0.80
N ALA A 91 -1.09 -10.50 -1.17
CA ALA A 91 -0.25 -11.70 -1.11
C ALA A 91 -0.09 -12.27 0.29
N HIS A 92 -0.12 -11.40 1.32
CA HIS A 92 0.00 -11.79 2.73
C HIS A 92 -1.32 -12.36 3.31
N TYR A 93 -2.45 -11.71 3.02
CA TYR A 93 -3.73 -12.02 3.65
C TYR A 93 -4.66 -12.91 2.83
N ALA A 94 -4.46 -13.01 1.53
CA ALA A 94 -5.34 -13.80 0.67
C ALA A 94 -5.31 -15.30 0.98
N ARG A 95 -6.35 -15.99 0.56
CA ARG A 95 -6.37 -17.46 0.58
C ARG A 95 -5.21 -18.01 -0.24
N PRO A 96 -4.55 -19.07 0.22
CA PRO A 96 -3.62 -19.82 -0.63
C PRO A 96 -4.33 -20.27 -1.91
N GLN A 97 -3.60 -20.17 -3.02
CA GLN A 97 -4.04 -20.71 -4.31
C GLN A 97 -3.74 -22.18 -4.41
#